data_3e735509d8c046b0256f3c0729e10b36
#
_entry.id   3e735509d8c046b0256f3c0729e10b36
#
_cell.length_a   1.000
_cell.length_b   1.000
_cell.length_c   1.000
_cell.angle_alpha   90.00
_cell.angle_beta   90.00
_cell.angle_gamma   90.00
#
_symmetry.space_group_name_H-M   'P 1'
#
loop_
_entity.id
_entity.type
_entity.pdbx_description
1 polymer ?
#
loop_
_entity_poly.entity_id
_entity_poly.type
_entity_poly.pdbx_seq_one_letter_code
_entity_poly.pdbx_strand_id
1 'polypeptide(L)'
;MGSNEVYDLYQRGKAHLERGDNAQATVSLEKAKRREPDKASIREALGVAYLRMRRYQEAAAEFEHILESAPANHYAHYCLGRCLVRMGEPSKAAGHYKMAAWLRPEVTYYQEALASLQ
;
A
#
# COMPACT_ATOMS: atom_id res chain seq x y z
N MET A 1 -12.28 -4.44 -24.93
CA MET A 1 -12.65 -3.12 -24.39
C MET A 1 -12.55 -3.03 -22.90
N GLY A 2 -13.13 -3.99 -22.14
CA GLY A 2 -13.09 -3.94 -20.67
C GLY A 2 -11.69 -3.94 -20.08
N SER A 3 -10.78 -4.77 -20.62
CA SER A 3 -9.41 -4.88 -20.08
C SER A 3 -8.62 -3.59 -20.30
N ASN A 4 -8.83 -2.89 -21.40
CA ASN A 4 -8.17 -1.62 -21.67
C ASN A 4 -8.65 -0.54 -20.73
N GLU A 5 -9.93 -0.59 -20.34
CA GLU A 5 -10.49 0.38 -19.42
C GLU A 5 -9.83 0.32 -18.04
N VAL A 6 -9.62 -0.87 -17.50
CA VAL A 6 -8.96 -1.03 -16.22
C VAL A 6 -7.51 -0.56 -16.31
N TYR A 7 -6.82 -0.94 -17.37
CA TYR A 7 -5.44 -0.49 -17.59
C TYR A 7 -5.36 1.03 -17.64
N ASP A 8 -6.25 1.68 -18.39
CA ASP A 8 -6.26 3.13 -18.52
C ASP A 8 -6.52 3.81 -17.17
N LEU A 9 -7.47 3.29 -16.39
CA LEU A 9 -7.75 3.82 -15.06
C LEU A 9 -6.54 3.69 -14.14
N TYR A 10 -5.87 2.55 -14.19
CA TYR A 10 -4.67 2.32 -13.39
C TYR A 10 -3.55 3.29 -13.78
N GLN A 11 -3.32 3.46 -15.09
CA GLN A 11 -2.27 4.38 -15.56
C GLN A 11 -2.58 5.84 -15.18
N ARG A 12 -3.84 6.24 -15.25
CA ARG A 12 -4.24 7.58 -14.79
C ARG A 12 -3.97 7.75 -13.31
N GLY A 13 -4.33 6.75 -12.52
CA GLY A 13 -4.08 6.79 -11.09
C GLY A 13 -2.61 6.91 -10.77
N LYS A 14 -1.77 6.13 -11.44
CA LYS A 14 -0.33 6.21 -11.25
C LYS A 14 0.24 7.57 -11.67
N ALA A 15 -0.24 8.11 -12.77
CA ALA A 15 0.18 9.43 -13.23
C ALA A 15 -0.15 10.52 -12.21
N HIS A 16 -1.35 10.44 -11.62
CA HIS A 16 -1.72 11.37 -10.56
C HIS A 16 -0.81 11.23 -9.34
N LEU A 17 -0.50 9.98 -8.95
CA LEU A 17 0.42 9.74 -7.83
C LEU A 17 1.80 10.35 -8.09
N GLU A 18 2.31 10.21 -9.30
CA GLU A 18 3.62 10.78 -9.67
C GLU A 18 3.64 12.30 -9.56
N ARG A 19 2.49 12.94 -9.83
CA ARG A 19 2.36 14.39 -9.70
C ARG A 19 2.00 14.84 -8.29
N GLY A 20 1.75 13.92 -7.39
CA GLY A 20 1.32 14.26 -6.03
C GLY A 20 -0.17 14.57 -5.93
N ASP A 21 -0.95 14.30 -6.97
CA ASP A 21 -2.40 14.51 -6.98
C ASP A 21 -3.11 13.30 -6.36
N ASN A 22 -2.90 13.10 -5.07
CA ASN A 22 -3.30 11.86 -4.40
C ASN A 22 -4.81 11.66 -4.39
N ALA A 23 -5.58 12.71 -4.18
CA ALA A 23 -7.04 12.62 -4.16
C ALA A 23 -7.58 12.18 -5.53
N GLN A 24 -7.05 12.76 -6.61
CA GLN A 24 -7.45 12.39 -7.96
C GLN A 24 -7.04 10.97 -8.30
N ALA A 25 -5.88 10.55 -7.79
CA ALA A 25 -5.43 9.16 -7.96
C ALA A 25 -6.45 8.19 -7.38
N THR A 26 -7.00 8.49 -6.19
CA THR A 26 -8.00 7.59 -5.57
C THR A 26 -9.25 7.45 -6.41
N VAL A 27 -9.67 8.51 -7.11
CA VAL A 27 -10.86 8.44 -7.96
C VAL A 27 -10.67 7.39 -9.06
N SER A 28 -9.57 7.47 -9.79
CA SER A 28 -9.29 6.52 -10.88
C SER A 28 -9.03 5.12 -10.35
N LEU A 29 -8.27 5.01 -9.26
CA LEU A 29 -7.88 3.71 -8.70
C LEU A 29 -9.05 2.99 -8.04
N GLU A 30 -9.99 3.71 -7.41
CA GLU A 30 -11.20 3.10 -6.87
C GLU A 30 -12.06 2.52 -7.99
N LYS A 31 -12.17 3.21 -9.12
CA LYS A 31 -12.87 2.68 -10.29
C LYS A 31 -12.20 1.41 -10.81
N ALA A 32 -10.89 1.42 -10.90
CA ALA A 32 -10.13 0.24 -11.33
C ALA A 32 -10.35 -0.93 -10.36
N LYS A 33 -10.32 -0.66 -9.06
CA LYS A 33 -10.53 -1.69 -8.03
C LYS A 33 -11.91 -2.33 -8.13
N ARG A 34 -12.94 -1.54 -8.42
CA ARG A 34 -14.29 -2.10 -8.57
C ARG A 34 -14.36 -3.10 -9.73
N ARG A 35 -13.56 -2.92 -10.76
CA ARG A 35 -13.51 -3.81 -11.92
C ARG A 35 -12.64 -5.04 -11.67
N GLU A 36 -11.53 -4.87 -10.96
CA GLU A 36 -10.60 -5.96 -10.63
C GLU A 36 -10.19 -5.86 -9.16
N PRO A 37 -11.07 -6.32 -8.25
CA PRO A 37 -10.85 -6.09 -6.80
C PRO A 37 -9.67 -6.84 -6.19
N ASP A 38 -9.16 -7.87 -6.86
CA ASP A 38 -8.06 -8.66 -6.31
C ASP A 38 -6.71 -8.35 -6.96
N LYS A 39 -6.65 -7.32 -7.80
CA LYS A 39 -5.39 -6.97 -8.45
C LYS A 39 -4.47 -6.21 -7.50
N ALA A 40 -3.36 -6.85 -7.12
CA ALA A 40 -2.45 -6.31 -6.12
C ALA A 40 -1.87 -4.95 -6.50
N SER A 41 -1.55 -4.74 -7.78
CA SER A 41 -0.97 -3.47 -8.23
C SER A 41 -1.92 -2.29 -8.02
N ILE A 42 -3.22 -2.51 -8.22
CA ILE A 42 -4.25 -1.49 -8.01
C ILE A 42 -4.38 -1.20 -6.50
N ARG A 43 -4.44 -2.26 -5.68
CA ARG A 43 -4.54 -2.12 -4.23
C ARG A 43 -3.32 -1.40 -3.66
N GLU A 44 -2.14 -1.74 -4.15
CA GLU A 44 -0.91 -1.09 -3.69
C GLU A 44 -0.93 0.41 -4.00
N ALA A 45 -1.24 0.77 -5.25
CA ALA A 45 -1.29 2.17 -5.65
C ALA A 45 -2.32 2.95 -4.83
N LEU A 46 -3.49 2.35 -4.61
CA LEU A 46 -4.56 2.95 -3.82
C LEU A 46 -4.14 3.12 -2.36
N GLY A 47 -3.51 2.09 -1.80
CA GLY A 47 -2.99 2.15 -0.43
C GLY A 47 -1.98 3.26 -0.25
N VAL A 48 -1.07 3.43 -1.22
CA VAL A 48 -0.08 4.51 -1.19
C VAL A 48 -0.76 5.88 -1.23
N ALA A 49 -1.77 6.03 -2.11
CA ALA A 49 -2.51 7.28 -2.21
C ALA A 49 -3.19 7.64 -0.89
N TYR A 50 -3.87 6.67 -0.28
CA TYR A 50 -4.52 6.89 1.02
C TYR A 50 -3.50 7.22 2.11
N LEU A 51 -2.37 6.53 2.12
CA LEU A 51 -1.32 6.77 3.13
C LEU A 51 -0.80 8.20 3.03
N ARG A 52 -0.57 8.70 1.81
CA ARG A 52 -0.13 10.08 1.58
C ARG A 52 -1.17 11.10 2.03
N MET A 53 -2.45 10.74 1.96
CA MET A 53 -3.56 11.58 2.41
C MET A 53 -3.84 11.43 3.90
N ARG A 54 -3.03 10.67 4.61
CA ARG A 54 -3.20 10.37 6.04
C ARG A 54 -4.51 9.65 6.35
N ARG A 55 -5.02 8.92 5.38
CA ARG A 55 -6.20 8.07 5.56
C ARG A 55 -5.72 6.67 5.88
N TYR A 56 -5.22 6.52 7.09
CA TYR A 56 -4.45 5.34 7.49
C TYR A 56 -5.28 4.06 7.56
N GLN A 57 -6.53 4.15 8.02
CA GLN A 57 -7.40 2.97 8.10
C GLN A 57 -7.69 2.43 6.71
N GLU A 58 -7.99 3.31 5.77
CA GLU A 58 -8.28 2.90 4.39
C GLU A 58 -7.03 2.34 3.72
N ALA A 59 -5.87 2.98 3.96
CA ALA A 59 -4.61 2.47 3.44
C ALA A 59 -4.31 1.08 4.00
N ALA A 60 -4.47 0.90 5.31
CA ALA A 60 -4.23 -0.39 5.96
C ALA A 60 -5.10 -1.48 5.35
N ALA A 61 -6.37 -1.19 5.10
CA ALA A 61 -7.29 -2.17 4.51
C ALA A 61 -6.80 -2.65 3.14
N GLU A 62 -6.25 -1.74 2.32
CA GLU A 62 -5.72 -2.13 1.02
C GLU A 62 -4.52 -3.07 1.15
N PHE A 63 -3.59 -2.75 2.03
CA PHE A 63 -2.40 -3.59 2.22
C PHE A 63 -2.75 -4.93 2.88
N GLU A 64 -3.69 -4.94 3.81
CA GLU A 64 -4.19 -6.19 4.41
C GLU A 64 -4.79 -7.11 3.35
N HIS A 65 -5.56 -6.54 2.43
CA HIS A 65 -6.15 -7.32 1.34
C HIS A 65 -5.06 -7.98 0.48
N ILE A 66 -3.99 -7.24 0.16
CA ILE A 66 -2.87 -7.80 -0.59
C ILE A 66 -2.26 -8.98 0.15
N LEU A 67 -2.06 -8.84 1.46
CA LEU A 67 -1.41 -9.87 2.27
C LEU A 67 -2.25 -11.14 2.44
N GLU A 68 -3.56 -11.06 2.26
CA GLU A 68 -4.42 -12.25 2.30
C GLU A 68 -4.04 -13.27 1.24
N SER A 69 -3.70 -12.81 0.04
CA SER A 69 -3.32 -13.71 -1.06
C SER A 69 -1.82 -13.74 -1.32
N ALA A 70 -1.08 -12.75 -0.82
CA ALA A 70 0.36 -12.67 -1.03
C ALA A 70 1.07 -12.34 0.29
N PRO A 71 1.10 -13.29 1.24
CA PRO A 71 1.67 -13.03 2.57
C PRO A 71 3.18 -12.73 2.55
N ALA A 72 3.87 -13.00 1.45
CA ALA A 72 5.29 -12.69 1.29
C ALA A 72 5.53 -11.37 0.55
N ASN A 73 4.51 -10.55 0.38
CA ASN A 73 4.68 -9.24 -0.24
C ASN A 73 5.33 -8.28 0.75
N HIS A 74 6.64 -8.10 0.62
CA HIS A 74 7.43 -7.34 1.59
C HIS A 74 7.01 -5.86 1.65
N TYR A 75 6.71 -5.26 0.51
CA TYR A 75 6.31 -3.84 0.49
C TYR A 75 4.97 -3.62 1.19
N ALA A 76 4.02 -4.56 1.03
CA ALA A 76 2.74 -4.48 1.71
C ALA A 76 2.90 -4.55 3.23
N HIS A 77 3.80 -5.43 3.71
CA HIS A 77 4.12 -5.47 5.15
C HIS A 77 4.69 -4.14 5.62
N TYR A 78 5.63 -3.57 4.88
CA TYR A 78 6.23 -2.29 5.24
C TYR A 78 5.19 -1.18 5.30
N CYS A 79 4.35 -1.07 4.27
CA CYS A 79 3.32 -0.02 4.22
C CYS A 79 2.26 -0.19 5.30
N LEU A 80 1.86 -1.44 5.57
CA LEU A 80 0.92 -1.71 6.66
C LEU A 80 1.54 -1.31 8.00
N GLY A 81 2.83 -1.60 8.19
CA GLY A 81 3.55 -1.15 9.39
C GLY A 81 3.49 0.36 9.54
N ARG A 82 3.70 1.10 8.48
CA ARG A 82 3.62 2.56 8.49
C ARG A 82 2.24 3.05 8.92
N CYS A 83 1.19 2.41 8.39
CA CYS A 83 -0.18 2.74 8.79
C CYS A 83 -0.40 2.48 10.28
N LEU A 84 0.07 1.33 10.76
CA LEU A 84 -0.14 0.93 12.14
C LEU A 84 0.58 1.85 13.14
N VAL A 85 1.76 2.35 12.78
CA VAL A 85 2.45 3.35 13.61
C VAL A 85 1.57 4.56 13.80
N ARG A 86 1.01 5.06 12.72
CA ARG A 86 0.16 6.27 12.75
C ARG A 86 -1.17 6.02 13.44
N MET A 87 -1.62 4.76 13.46
CA MET A 87 -2.85 4.36 14.14
C MET A 87 -2.62 4.05 15.63
N GLY A 88 -1.40 4.24 16.12
CA GLY A 88 -1.09 4.04 17.52
C GLY A 88 -0.91 2.58 17.91
N GLU A 89 -0.49 1.73 16.98
CA GLU A 89 -0.27 0.30 17.24
C GLU A 89 1.15 -0.12 16.91
N PRO A 90 2.14 0.42 17.65
CA PRO A 90 3.55 0.19 17.33
C PRO A 90 3.99 -1.28 17.45
N SER A 91 3.38 -2.05 18.35
CA SER A 91 3.74 -3.47 18.49
C SER A 91 3.37 -4.27 17.25
N LYS A 92 2.18 -4.01 16.71
CA LYS A 92 1.76 -4.66 15.45
C LYS A 92 2.62 -4.18 14.29
N ALA A 93 2.94 -2.88 14.27
CA ALA A 93 3.80 -2.32 13.23
C ALA A 93 5.16 -3.01 13.23
N ALA A 94 5.75 -3.24 14.42
CA ALA A 94 7.04 -3.92 14.53
C ALA A 94 7.00 -5.30 13.90
N GLY A 95 5.92 -6.04 14.09
CA GLY A 95 5.77 -7.36 13.48
C GLY A 95 5.82 -7.31 11.96
N HIS A 96 5.13 -6.35 11.37
CA HIS A 96 5.13 -6.20 9.92
C HIS A 96 6.47 -5.70 9.38
N TYR A 97 7.13 -4.79 10.09
CA TYR A 97 8.48 -4.33 9.70
C TYR A 97 9.49 -5.47 9.77
N LYS A 98 9.40 -6.32 10.82
CA LYS A 98 10.27 -7.50 10.93
C LYS A 98 10.08 -8.44 9.74
N MET A 99 8.83 -8.67 9.36
CA MET A 99 8.53 -9.52 8.21
C MET A 99 9.11 -8.94 6.92
N ALA A 100 8.93 -7.64 6.69
CA ALA A 100 9.47 -6.98 5.51
C ALA A 100 11.00 -7.11 5.45
N ALA A 101 11.67 -6.83 6.57
CA ALA A 101 13.13 -6.92 6.67
C ALA A 101 13.63 -8.36 6.48
N TRP A 102 12.89 -9.33 7.00
CA TRP A 102 13.25 -10.74 6.83
C TRP A 102 13.12 -11.19 5.37
N LEU A 103 12.05 -10.74 4.70
CA LEU A 103 11.81 -11.09 3.30
C LEU A 103 12.80 -10.42 2.35
N ARG A 104 13.23 -9.20 2.67
CA ARG A 104 14.15 -8.42 1.84
C ARG A 104 15.19 -7.72 2.71
N PRO A 105 16.20 -8.47 3.21
CA PRO A 105 17.21 -7.88 4.11
C PRO A 105 18.08 -6.81 3.45
N GLU A 106 18.15 -6.81 2.12
CA GLU A 106 18.92 -5.79 1.39
C GLU A 106 18.23 -4.43 1.35
N VAL A 107 16.93 -4.35 1.69
CA VAL A 107 16.20 -3.08 1.70
C VAL A 107 16.39 -2.43 3.07
N THR A 108 17.37 -1.53 3.14
CA THR A 108 17.81 -0.98 4.43
C THR A 108 16.74 -0.19 5.15
N TYR A 109 15.84 0.47 4.45
CA TYR A 109 14.83 1.29 5.12
C TYR A 109 13.79 0.46 5.87
N TYR A 110 13.67 -0.84 5.61
CA TYR A 110 12.82 -1.73 6.41
C TYR A 110 13.39 -1.88 7.82
N GLN A 111 14.71 -2.07 7.91
CA GLN A 111 15.37 -2.21 9.20
C GLN A 111 15.40 -0.87 9.95
N GLU A 112 15.55 0.23 9.21
CA GLU A 112 15.51 1.57 9.78
C GLU A 112 14.13 1.86 10.39
N ALA A 113 13.06 1.45 9.69
CA ALA A 113 11.70 1.61 10.21
C ALA A 113 11.51 0.84 11.51
N LEU A 114 12.00 -0.40 11.57
CA LEU A 114 11.93 -1.21 12.78
C LEU A 114 12.70 -0.56 13.92
N ALA A 115 13.92 -0.09 13.64
CA ALA A 115 14.75 0.55 14.64
C ALA A 115 14.09 1.83 15.20
N SER A 116 13.34 2.54 14.39
CA SER A 116 12.67 3.78 14.81
C SER A 116 11.61 3.55 15.87
N LEU A 117 11.18 2.30 16.08
CA LEU A 117 10.18 1.96 17.10
C LEU A 117 10.78 1.58 18.45
N GLN A 118 12.09 1.53 18.53
CA GLN A 118 12.80 1.10 19.76
C GLN A 118 13.32 2.27 20.58
#